data_4f2a7f53de811865f8d9af6cf5945650
#
_entry.id   4f2a7f53de811865f8d9af6cf5945650
#
_cell.length_a   1.000
_cell.length_b   1.000
_cell.length_c   1.000
_cell.angle_alpha   90.00
_cell.angle_beta   90.00
_cell.angle_gamma   90.00
#
_symmetry.space_group_name_H-M   'P 1'
#
loop_
_entity.id
_entity.type
_entity.pdbx_description
1 polymer ?
#
loop_
_entity_poly.entity_id
_entity_poly.type
_entity_poly.pdbx_seq_one_letter_code
_entity_poly.pdbx_strand_id
1 'polypeptide(L)'
;MARSGDSVVRIGFFGAGRVAAALAPALAAAGCSVVFVASRTPGPAKALAAQLPGCLALPLVQALAAPPPADVYLLAVPDAAVPALAAAGGWPAGAVVAHLAGALRLAVFEPPGGVGRGVLYPLQTFSPGRTIDWPAVPLFIEATDPTTEAQLLALAQRLSERVAVLASSQRLQLHLGAVWASNFTNHLLGVAQAVLAEANLPFELLHPLVHETVAKALVAQPSAFGVQTGPAVRQDAPTLAAHTAALAAHPAWQALYAGLTASIQAAAAAGA
;
A
#
# COMPACT_ATOMS: atom_id res chain seq x y z
N MET A 1 -26.04 -20.01 15.97
CA MET A 1 -26.04 -19.38 17.31
C MET A 1 -25.21 -18.11 17.19
N ALA A 2 -25.85 -16.94 17.21
CA ALA A 2 -25.17 -15.65 17.21
C ALA A 2 -24.38 -15.51 18.52
N ARG A 3 -23.09 -15.21 18.45
CA ARG A 3 -22.29 -14.87 19.63
C ARG A 3 -22.80 -13.54 20.19
N SER A 4 -23.39 -13.63 21.36
CA SER A 4 -23.86 -12.50 22.17
C SER A 4 -22.64 -11.65 22.55
N GLY A 5 -22.61 -10.35 22.13
CA GLY A 5 -21.73 -9.36 22.73
C GLY A 5 -20.76 -8.60 21.82
N ASP A 6 -20.77 -8.78 20.49
CA ASP A 6 -19.90 -7.95 19.62
C ASP A 6 -20.55 -6.58 19.37
N SER A 7 -20.14 -5.58 20.17
CA SER A 7 -20.48 -4.18 19.89
C SER A 7 -19.93 -3.80 18.50
N VAL A 8 -20.74 -3.12 17.69
CA VAL A 8 -20.34 -2.65 16.36
C VAL A 8 -19.19 -1.67 16.50
N VAL A 9 -18.02 -2.00 15.95
CA VAL A 9 -16.83 -1.13 15.98
C VAL A 9 -17.10 0.09 15.14
N ARG A 10 -16.97 1.27 15.73
CA ARG A 10 -17.15 2.57 15.08
C ARG A 10 -15.82 3.10 14.59
N ILE A 11 -15.75 3.51 13.33
CA ILE A 11 -14.51 3.94 12.67
C ILE A 11 -14.67 5.33 12.09
N GLY A 12 -13.71 6.21 12.37
CA GLY A 12 -13.57 7.52 11.74
C GLY A 12 -12.39 7.55 10.77
N PHE A 13 -12.57 8.10 9.58
CA PHE A 13 -11.50 8.26 8.60
C PHE A 13 -11.06 9.71 8.49
N PHE A 14 -9.76 9.93 8.65
CA PHE A 14 -9.08 11.17 8.28
C PHE A 14 -8.35 10.95 6.96
N GLY A 15 -8.91 11.46 5.88
CA GLY A 15 -8.52 11.24 4.50
C GLY A 15 -9.60 10.49 3.71
N ALA A 16 -9.77 10.89 2.45
CA ALA A 16 -10.68 10.28 1.48
C ALA A 16 -9.93 9.89 0.18
N GLY A 17 -8.66 9.47 0.33
CA GLY A 17 -7.82 9.01 -0.76
C GLY A 17 -8.12 7.55 -1.17
N ARG A 18 -7.26 7.01 -2.05
CA ARG A 18 -7.43 5.66 -2.62
C ARG A 18 -7.55 4.57 -1.56
N VAL A 19 -6.74 4.63 -0.51
CA VAL A 19 -6.78 3.65 0.59
C VAL A 19 -8.11 3.73 1.33
N ALA A 20 -8.54 4.94 1.73
CA ALA A 20 -9.82 5.14 2.41
C ALA A 20 -11.00 4.69 1.52
N ALA A 21 -10.98 5.02 0.22
CA ALA A 21 -12.02 4.65 -0.73
C ALA A 21 -12.17 3.13 -0.90
N ALA A 22 -11.09 2.36 -0.69
CA ALA A 22 -11.13 0.91 -0.73
C ALA A 22 -11.45 0.28 0.65
N LEU A 23 -10.84 0.81 1.72
CA LEU A 23 -10.90 0.22 3.05
C LEU A 23 -12.23 0.50 3.77
N ALA A 24 -12.78 1.71 3.64
CA ALA A 24 -13.98 2.09 4.37
C ALA A 24 -15.23 1.26 3.96
N PRO A 25 -15.52 1.05 2.66
CA PRO A 25 -16.60 0.15 2.25
C PRO A 25 -16.37 -1.29 2.67
N ALA A 26 -15.13 -1.78 2.64
CA ALA A 26 -14.80 -3.13 3.06
C ALA A 26 -15.05 -3.34 4.56
N LEU A 27 -14.64 -2.39 5.40
CA LEU A 27 -14.92 -2.41 6.84
C LEU A 27 -16.42 -2.35 7.14
N ALA A 28 -17.17 -1.52 6.40
CA ALA A 28 -18.62 -1.46 6.53
C ALA A 28 -19.29 -2.81 6.16
N ALA A 29 -18.85 -3.43 5.07
CA ALA A 29 -19.32 -4.77 4.67
C ALA A 29 -18.94 -5.85 5.67
N ALA A 30 -17.83 -5.69 6.40
CA ALA A 30 -17.40 -6.56 7.50
C ALA A 30 -18.09 -6.28 8.85
N GLY A 31 -19.17 -5.48 8.86
CA GLY A 31 -19.99 -5.21 10.05
C GLY A 31 -19.47 -4.10 10.95
N CYS A 32 -18.54 -3.26 10.49
CA CYS A 32 -18.14 -2.05 11.20
C CYS A 32 -19.06 -0.87 10.83
N SER A 33 -19.13 0.15 11.69
CA SER A 33 -19.82 1.40 11.41
C SER A 33 -18.80 2.49 11.06
N VAL A 34 -18.74 2.90 9.80
CA VAL A 34 -17.92 4.08 9.42
C VAL A 34 -18.74 5.33 9.72
N VAL A 35 -18.41 6.01 10.81
CA VAL A 35 -19.21 7.14 11.34
C VAL A 35 -18.94 8.45 10.62
N PHE A 36 -17.72 8.67 10.14
CA PHE A 36 -17.39 9.83 9.31
C PHE A 36 -16.18 9.61 8.41
N VAL A 37 -16.12 10.40 7.37
CA VAL A 37 -14.92 10.60 6.52
C VAL A 37 -14.61 12.09 6.49
N ALA A 38 -13.41 12.47 6.90
CA ALA A 38 -12.95 13.85 6.92
C ALA A 38 -11.86 14.09 5.87
N SER A 39 -11.95 15.17 5.10
CA SER A 39 -10.94 15.51 4.09
C SER A 39 -10.76 17.02 3.96
N ARG A 40 -9.59 17.45 3.48
CA ARG A 40 -9.33 18.84 3.08
C ARG A 40 -10.21 19.25 1.91
N THR A 41 -10.46 18.32 1.00
CA THR A 41 -11.28 18.52 -0.19
C THR A 41 -12.65 17.89 0.03
N PRO A 42 -13.76 18.65 0.00
CA PRO A 42 -15.10 18.14 0.34
C PRO A 42 -15.60 17.05 -0.62
N GLY A 43 -15.31 17.16 -1.91
CA GLY A 43 -15.82 16.25 -2.95
C GLY A 43 -15.54 14.77 -2.65
N PRO A 44 -14.28 14.35 -2.50
CA PRO A 44 -13.94 12.97 -2.19
C PRO A 44 -14.57 12.44 -0.89
N ALA A 45 -14.63 13.26 0.17
CA ALA A 45 -15.27 12.86 1.43
C ALA A 45 -16.78 12.64 1.24
N LYS A 46 -17.47 13.52 0.53
CA LYS A 46 -18.90 13.38 0.23
C LYS A 46 -19.18 12.14 -0.63
N ALA A 47 -18.36 11.93 -1.67
CA ALA A 47 -18.50 10.77 -2.55
C ALA A 47 -18.30 9.44 -1.83
N LEU A 48 -17.36 9.37 -0.89
CA LEU A 48 -17.11 8.17 -0.09
C LEU A 48 -18.21 7.98 0.97
N ALA A 49 -18.57 9.03 1.71
CA ALA A 49 -19.61 8.95 2.74
C ALA A 49 -20.97 8.55 2.16
N ALA A 50 -21.30 8.99 0.95
CA ALA A 50 -22.55 8.61 0.27
C ALA A 50 -22.70 7.10 -0.01
N GLN A 51 -21.59 6.34 0.02
CA GLN A 51 -21.57 4.88 -0.16
C GLN A 51 -21.71 4.13 1.17
N LEU A 52 -21.73 4.83 2.31
CA LEU A 52 -21.62 4.26 3.65
C LEU A 52 -22.85 4.65 4.50
N PRO A 53 -23.59 3.68 5.04
CA PRO A 53 -24.79 3.96 5.83
C PRO A 53 -24.50 4.86 7.05
N GLY A 54 -25.20 5.98 7.16
CA GLY A 54 -25.08 6.90 8.30
C GLY A 54 -23.75 7.65 8.44
N CYS A 55 -22.88 7.56 7.44
CA CYS A 55 -21.56 8.19 7.46
C CYS A 55 -21.63 9.68 7.18
N LEU A 56 -20.93 10.49 7.97
CA LEU A 56 -20.84 11.94 7.80
C LEU A 56 -19.62 12.31 6.93
N ALA A 57 -19.79 13.24 6.00
CA ALA A 57 -18.69 13.88 5.30
C ALA A 57 -18.34 15.19 6.00
N LEU A 58 -17.12 15.32 6.52
CA LEU A 58 -16.69 16.47 7.32
C LEU A 58 -15.49 17.20 6.72
N PRO A 59 -15.38 18.53 6.90
CA PRO A 59 -14.13 19.23 6.72
C PRO A 59 -13.05 18.71 7.69
N LEU A 60 -11.82 18.55 7.21
CA LEU A 60 -10.71 18.02 8.03
C LEU A 60 -10.51 18.83 9.33
N VAL A 61 -10.53 20.15 9.25
CA VAL A 61 -10.32 21.05 10.39
C VAL A 61 -11.39 20.85 11.46
N GLN A 62 -12.66 20.70 11.04
CA GLN A 62 -13.76 20.46 11.95
C GLN A 62 -13.61 19.11 12.68
N ALA A 63 -13.30 18.06 11.93
CA ALA A 63 -13.13 16.73 12.50
C ALA A 63 -11.91 16.62 13.44
N LEU A 64 -10.85 17.41 13.21
CA LEU A 64 -9.69 17.47 14.12
C LEU A 64 -10.00 18.21 15.41
N ALA A 65 -10.76 19.32 15.34
CA ALA A 65 -11.12 20.11 16.51
C ALA A 65 -12.07 19.36 17.46
N ALA A 66 -13.02 18.59 16.90
CA ALA A 66 -14.00 17.81 17.65
C ALA A 66 -14.32 16.51 16.85
N PRO A 67 -13.48 15.47 16.96
CA PRO A 67 -13.72 14.22 16.27
C PRO A 67 -15.05 13.59 16.72
N PRO A 68 -15.96 13.22 15.78
CA PRO A 68 -17.13 12.46 16.16
C PRO A 68 -16.71 11.17 16.88
N PRO A 69 -17.46 10.73 17.91
CA PRO A 69 -17.11 9.55 18.70
C PRO A 69 -16.94 8.29 17.83
N ALA A 70 -15.75 7.71 17.87
CA ALA A 70 -15.40 6.45 17.22
C ALA A 70 -14.45 5.65 18.13
N ASP A 71 -14.38 4.34 17.91
CA ASP A 71 -13.51 3.46 18.67
C ASP A 71 -12.10 3.43 18.04
N VAL A 72 -12.04 3.57 16.70
CA VAL A 72 -10.81 3.62 15.92
C VAL A 72 -10.83 4.79 14.94
N TYR A 73 -9.77 5.58 14.93
CA TYR A 73 -9.54 6.66 13.97
C TYR A 73 -8.41 6.26 13.02
N LEU A 74 -8.70 6.15 11.73
CA LEU A 74 -7.74 5.77 10.70
C LEU A 74 -7.24 7.00 9.94
N LEU A 75 -5.92 7.25 10.02
CA LEU A 75 -5.26 8.34 9.31
C LEU A 75 -4.88 7.89 7.90
N ALA A 76 -5.81 8.04 6.95
CA ALA A 76 -5.68 7.66 5.54
C ALA A 76 -5.25 8.86 4.68
N VAL A 77 -4.23 9.56 5.11
CA VAL A 77 -3.64 10.76 4.49
C VAL A 77 -2.22 10.46 3.98
N PRO A 78 -1.62 11.32 3.13
CA PRO A 78 -0.22 11.18 2.78
C PRO A 78 0.70 11.13 4.00
N ASP A 79 1.73 10.30 3.95
CA ASP A 79 2.65 10.01 5.06
C ASP A 79 3.18 11.28 5.74
N ALA A 80 3.55 12.29 4.95
CA ALA A 80 4.04 13.57 5.47
C ALA A 80 3.01 14.36 6.31
N ALA A 81 1.72 14.07 6.19
CA ALA A 81 0.68 14.73 6.95
C ALA A 81 0.34 14.02 8.28
N VAL A 82 0.74 12.76 8.44
CA VAL A 82 0.39 11.94 9.62
C VAL A 82 0.89 12.56 10.93
N PRO A 83 2.16 13.03 11.07
CA PRO A 83 2.64 13.60 12.33
C PRO A 83 1.80 14.79 12.81
N ALA A 84 1.52 15.72 11.92
CA ALA A 84 0.75 16.91 12.23
C ALA A 84 -0.69 16.59 12.64
N LEU A 85 -1.33 15.63 11.94
CA LEU A 85 -2.68 15.20 12.30
C LEU A 85 -2.70 14.46 13.63
N ALA A 86 -1.75 13.56 13.85
CA ALA A 86 -1.64 12.81 15.10
C ALA A 86 -1.49 13.73 16.33
N ALA A 87 -0.72 14.83 16.18
CA ALA A 87 -0.50 15.80 17.23
C ALA A 87 -1.66 16.79 17.43
N ALA A 88 -2.39 17.13 16.35
CA ALA A 88 -3.43 18.16 16.38
C ALA A 88 -4.82 17.66 16.82
N GLY A 89 -5.06 16.34 16.81
CA GLY A 89 -6.38 15.78 17.09
C GLY A 89 -6.72 15.78 18.58
N GLY A 90 -7.93 16.27 18.92
CA GLY A 90 -8.53 16.12 20.25
C GLY A 90 -9.08 14.70 20.47
N TRP A 91 -8.19 13.70 20.46
CA TRP A 91 -8.60 12.29 20.46
C TRP A 91 -9.33 11.89 21.75
N PRO A 92 -10.51 11.28 21.69
CA PRO A 92 -11.23 10.81 22.87
C PRO A 92 -10.44 9.75 23.63
N ALA A 93 -10.54 9.80 24.98
CA ALA A 93 -9.92 8.79 25.83
C ALA A 93 -10.44 7.39 25.49
N GLY A 94 -9.54 6.40 25.47
CA GLY A 94 -9.85 5.01 25.16
C GLY A 94 -10.03 4.69 23.67
N ALA A 95 -9.95 5.69 22.79
CA ALA A 95 -9.93 5.44 21.35
C ALA A 95 -8.55 4.99 20.85
N VAL A 96 -8.54 4.35 19.69
CA VAL A 96 -7.31 4.01 18.97
C VAL A 96 -7.12 4.95 17.78
N VAL A 97 -5.92 5.48 17.60
CA VAL A 97 -5.52 6.25 16.42
C VAL A 97 -4.45 5.48 15.66
N ALA A 98 -4.72 5.11 14.41
CA ALA A 98 -3.78 4.34 13.61
C ALA A 98 -3.54 4.97 12.24
N HIS A 99 -2.28 4.94 11.77
CA HIS A 99 -1.97 5.29 10.39
C HIS A 99 -1.91 4.05 9.49
N LEU A 100 -2.00 4.27 8.17
CA LEU A 100 -2.03 3.21 7.17
C LEU A 100 -0.72 3.13 6.34
N ALA A 101 0.32 3.85 6.75
CA ALA A 101 1.56 4.01 6.00
C ALA A 101 2.51 2.82 6.20
N GLY A 102 3.12 2.34 5.11
CA GLY A 102 4.12 1.28 5.15
C GLY A 102 5.48 1.75 5.64
N ALA A 103 5.89 2.98 5.32
CA ALA A 103 7.22 3.49 5.63
C ALA A 103 7.33 4.25 6.95
N LEU A 104 6.23 4.78 7.50
CA LEU A 104 6.25 5.54 8.73
C LEU A 104 6.43 4.64 9.96
N ARG A 105 7.28 5.07 10.89
CA ARG A 105 7.46 4.37 12.17
C ARG A 105 6.29 4.66 13.12
N LEU A 106 6.01 3.73 14.04
CA LEU A 106 5.03 3.93 15.11
C LEU A 106 5.38 5.16 15.98
N ALA A 107 6.66 5.44 16.18
CA ALA A 107 7.18 6.60 16.90
C ALA A 107 6.70 7.97 16.35
N VAL A 108 6.10 8.03 15.17
CA VAL A 108 5.47 9.26 14.65
C VAL A 108 4.39 9.82 15.59
N PHE A 109 3.88 8.99 16.49
CA PHE A 109 2.86 9.34 17.47
C PHE A 109 3.41 9.87 18.81
N GLU A 110 4.69 10.15 18.95
CA GLU A 110 5.28 10.66 20.18
C GLU A 110 5.02 12.19 20.39
N PRO A 111 4.83 12.65 21.64
CA PRO A 111 4.77 11.87 22.86
C PRO A 111 3.42 11.15 23.05
N PRO A 112 3.42 10.01 23.79
CA PRO A 112 2.20 9.26 24.05
C PRO A 112 1.27 10.07 24.95
N GLY A 113 0.03 10.24 24.53
CA GLY A 113 -1.02 10.84 25.35
C GLY A 113 -2.19 9.92 25.42
N GLY A 114 -2.56 9.34 26.54
CA GLY A 114 -3.83 8.70 26.95
C GLY A 114 -4.70 7.93 25.93
N VAL A 115 -4.23 7.72 24.70
CA VAL A 115 -4.94 7.17 23.55
C VAL A 115 -4.09 6.03 22.97
N GLY A 116 -4.71 4.91 22.64
CA GLY A 116 -4.05 3.81 21.93
C GLY A 116 -3.55 4.26 20.56
N ARG A 117 -2.31 3.93 20.20
CA ARG A 117 -1.70 4.35 18.95
C ARG A 117 -1.13 3.18 18.19
N GLY A 118 -1.35 3.16 16.88
CA GLY A 118 -0.93 2.01 16.10
C GLY A 118 -0.82 2.25 14.61
N VAL A 119 -0.55 1.16 13.93
CA VAL A 119 -0.47 1.03 12.49
C VAL A 119 -1.41 -0.09 12.06
N LEU A 120 -2.15 0.15 11.00
CA LEU A 120 -2.88 -0.88 10.25
C LEU A 120 -2.44 -0.75 8.79
N TYR A 121 -1.45 -1.53 8.38
CA TYR A 121 -0.86 -1.42 7.05
C TYR A 121 -1.37 -2.51 6.11
N PRO A 122 -2.22 -2.18 5.13
CA PRO A 122 -2.62 -3.12 4.08
C PRO A 122 -1.55 -3.17 2.99
N LEU A 123 -0.98 -4.36 2.76
CA LEU A 123 -0.01 -4.59 1.70
C LEU A 123 -0.73 -4.83 0.37
N GLN A 124 -1.16 -3.76 -0.28
CA GLN A 124 -1.89 -3.81 -1.53
C GLN A 124 -1.71 -2.52 -2.34
N THR A 125 -1.95 -2.60 -3.65
CA THR A 125 -2.11 -1.43 -4.52
C THR A 125 -3.58 -1.03 -4.61
N PHE A 126 -3.87 0.26 -4.49
CA PHE A 126 -5.23 0.79 -4.52
C PHE A 126 -5.45 1.63 -5.77
N SER A 127 -6.24 1.10 -6.71
CA SER A 127 -6.60 1.78 -7.95
C SER A 127 -8.12 1.89 -8.10
N PRO A 128 -8.64 3.03 -8.58
CA PRO A 128 -10.07 3.18 -8.82
C PRO A 128 -10.61 2.09 -9.74
N GLY A 129 -11.81 1.59 -9.44
CA GLY A 129 -12.50 0.59 -10.27
C GLY A 129 -11.94 -0.85 -10.17
N ARG A 130 -10.94 -1.09 -9.32
CA ARG A 130 -10.43 -2.45 -9.07
C ARG A 130 -11.06 -3.05 -7.82
N THR A 131 -11.64 -4.24 -7.96
CA THR A 131 -12.11 -5.04 -6.81
C THR A 131 -10.92 -5.65 -6.08
N ILE A 132 -10.94 -5.59 -4.75
CA ILE A 132 -9.89 -6.13 -3.88
C ILE A 132 -10.44 -7.38 -3.20
N ASP A 133 -9.70 -8.47 -3.31
CA ASP A 133 -9.91 -9.70 -2.55
C ASP A 133 -9.32 -9.53 -1.15
N TRP A 134 -10.07 -8.88 -0.25
CA TRP A 134 -9.62 -8.54 1.09
C TRP A 134 -9.16 -9.74 1.92
N PRO A 135 -9.83 -10.90 1.90
CA PRO A 135 -9.34 -12.11 2.57
C PRO A 135 -7.90 -12.48 2.24
N ALA A 136 -7.46 -12.24 1.01
CA ALA A 136 -6.09 -12.55 0.56
C ALA A 136 -5.07 -11.42 0.81
N VAL A 137 -5.51 -10.19 1.16
CA VAL A 137 -4.60 -9.05 1.41
C VAL A 137 -3.88 -9.19 2.74
N PRO A 138 -2.54 -9.23 2.79
CA PRO A 138 -1.82 -9.19 4.05
C PRO A 138 -2.03 -7.84 4.76
N LEU A 139 -2.43 -7.90 6.04
CA LEU A 139 -2.58 -6.74 6.92
C LEU A 139 -1.58 -6.83 8.06
N PHE A 140 -0.81 -5.77 8.25
CA PHE A 140 0.22 -5.72 9.28
C PHE A 140 -0.11 -4.69 10.35
N ILE A 141 0.03 -5.11 11.61
CA ILE A 141 -0.31 -4.33 12.79
C ILE A 141 0.97 -4.02 13.59
N GLU A 142 1.03 -2.82 14.14
CA GLU A 142 1.96 -2.42 15.18
C GLU A 142 1.24 -1.50 16.16
N ALA A 143 1.48 -1.60 17.45
CA ALA A 143 0.80 -0.80 18.44
C ALA A 143 1.71 -0.41 19.61
N THR A 144 1.32 0.64 20.35
CA THR A 144 2.06 1.13 21.52
C THR A 144 1.87 0.27 22.76
N ASP A 145 0.80 -0.52 22.80
CA ASP A 145 0.42 -1.33 23.95
C ASP A 145 -0.41 -2.57 23.54
N PRO A 146 -0.46 -3.61 24.38
CA PRO A 146 -1.15 -4.86 24.06
C PRO A 146 -2.67 -4.71 23.84
N THR A 147 -3.34 -3.76 24.49
CA THR A 147 -4.78 -3.53 24.34
C THR A 147 -5.08 -2.96 22.95
N THR A 148 -4.32 -1.96 22.54
CA THR A 148 -4.39 -1.36 21.20
C THR A 148 -4.05 -2.41 20.12
N GLU A 149 -3.03 -3.24 20.34
CA GLU A 149 -2.66 -4.31 19.42
C GLU A 149 -3.82 -5.29 19.23
N ALA A 150 -4.43 -5.76 20.32
CA ALA A 150 -5.56 -6.68 20.27
C ALA A 150 -6.76 -6.08 19.51
N GLN A 151 -7.06 -4.80 19.72
CA GLN A 151 -8.15 -4.09 19.02
C GLN A 151 -7.88 -3.99 17.51
N LEU A 152 -6.65 -3.62 17.12
CA LEU A 152 -6.29 -3.53 15.70
C LEU A 152 -6.20 -4.90 15.03
N LEU A 153 -5.72 -5.94 15.72
CA LEU A 153 -5.75 -7.31 15.23
C LEU A 153 -7.19 -7.79 14.98
N ALA A 154 -8.08 -7.59 15.95
CA ALA A 154 -9.48 -7.96 15.81
C ALA A 154 -10.16 -7.21 14.65
N LEU A 155 -9.83 -5.93 14.44
CA LEU A 155 -10.33 -5.15 13.31
C LEU A 155 -9.81 -5.70 11.98
N ALA A 156 -8.52 -5.97 11.88
CA ALA A 156 -7.89 -6.48 10.66
C ALA A 156 -8.40 -7.88 10.28
N GLN A 157 -8.63 -8.76 11.26
CA GLN A 157 -9.16 -10.10 11.06
C GLN A 157 -10.61 -10.13 10.55
N ARG A 158 -11.34 -9.02 10.64
CA ARG A 158 -12.65 -8.90 9.97
C ARG A 158 -12.53 -8.78 8.45
N LEU A 159 -11.36 -8.37 7.95
CA LEU A 159 -11.12 -8.15 6.53
C LEU A 159 -10.27 -9.25 5.89
N SER A 160 -9.26 -9.74 6.60
CA SER A 160 -8.24 -10.59 6.02
C SER A 160 -7.96 -11.83 6.86
N GLU A 161 -7.65 -12.92 6.15
CA GLU A 161 -7.14 -14.15 6.74
C GLU A 161 -5.62 -14.09 6.99
N ARG A 162 -4.95 -13.04 6.50
CA ARG A 162 -3.49 -12.86 6.54
C ARG A 162 -3.12 -11.66 7.39
N VAL A 163 -3.26 -11.78 8.70
CA VAL A 163 -2.97 -10.70 9.64
C VAL A 163 -1.77 -11.08 10.51
N ALA A 164 -0.81 -10.17 10.66
CA ALA A 164 0.36 -10.37 11.50
C ALA A 164 0.81 -9.07 12.19
N VAL A 165 1.46 -9.20 13.33
CA VAL A 165 2.19 -8.10 13.99
C VAL A 165 3.55 -7.95 13.32
N LEU A 166 3.92 -6.71 12.99
CA LEU A 166 5.18 -6.42 12.29
C LEU A 166 5.76 -5.09 12.78
N ALA A 167 6.95 -5.14 13.35
CA ALA A 167 7.63 -3.96 13.84
C ALA A 167 7.98 -2.96 12.72
N SER A 168 8.11 -1.69 13.06
CA SER A 168 8.40 -0.59 12.11
C SER A 168 9.60 -0.86 11.19
N SER A 169 10.67 -1.46 11.69
CA SER A 169 11.86 -1.79 10.89
C SER A 169 11.56 -2.86 9.85
N GLN A 170 10.86 -3.91 10.23
CA GLN A 170 10.45 -4.99 9.32
C GLN A 170 9.41 -4.50 8.30
N ARG A 171 8.46 -3.66 8.74
CA ARG A 171 7.46 -3.06 7.85
C ARG A 171 8.10 -2.17 6.78
N LEU A 172 9.14 -1.40 7.15
CA LEU A 172 9.91 -0.60 6.18
C LEU A 172 10.57 -1.49 5.12
N GLN A 173 11.21 -2.60 5.53
CA GLN A 173 11.82 -3.54 4.57
C GLN A 173 10.77 -4.20 3.67
N LEU A 174 9.64 -4.61 4.25
CA LEU A 174 8.53 -5.17 3.48
C LEU A 174 7.97 -4.16 2.48
N HIS A 175 7.79 -2.90 2.90
CA HIS A 175 7.31 -1.84 2.02
C HIS A 175 8.31 -1.55 0.88
N LEU A 176 9.61 -1.54 1.18
CA LEU A 176 10.66 -1.41 0.15
C LEU A 176 10.59 -2.57 -0.85
N GLY A 177 10.45 -3.80 -0.38
CA GLY A 177 10.24 -4.97 -1.25
C GLY A 177 8.98 -4.84 -2.12
N ALA A 178 7.88 -4.33 -1.55
CA ALA A 178 6.64 -4.09 -2.27
C ALA A 178 6.79 -3.01 -3.37
N VAL A 179 7.58 -1.97 -3.13
CA VAL A 179 7.90 -0.95 -4.16
C VAL A 179 8.62 -1.60 -5.34
N TRP A 180 9.61 -2.46 -5.09
CA TRP A 180 10.28 -3.21 -6.15
C TRP A 180 9.32 -4.13 -6.90
N ALA A 181 8.55 -4.94 -6.18
CA ALA A 181 7.67 -5.95 -6.78
C ALA A 181 6.45 -5.36 -7.50
N SER A 182 6.00 -4.17 -7.13
CA SER A 182 4.78 -3.56 -7.66
C SER A 182 5.06 -2.26 -8.42
N ASN A 183 5.54 -1.21 -7.74
CA ASN A 183 5.62 0.11 -8.36
C ASN A 183 6.64 0.15 -9.50
N PHE A 184 7.84 -0.40 -9.29
CA PHE A 184 8.87 -0.44 -10.33
C PHE A 184 8.49 -1.40 -11.45
N THR A 185 7.92 -2.55 -11.13
CA THR A 185 7.40 -3.49 -12.13
C THR A 185 6.35 -2.82 -13.03
N ASN A 186 5.38 -2.12 -12.44
CA ASN A 186 4.37 -1.38 -13.23
C ASN A 186 5.01 -0.29 -14.11
N HIS A 187 6.02 0.43 -13.60
CA HIS A 187 6.73 1.43 -14.39
C HIS A 187 7.49 0.81 -15.57
N LEU A 188 8.17 -0.33 -15.35
CA LEU A 188 8.89 -1.05 -16.41
C LEU A 188 7.93 -1.57 -17.51
N LEU A 189 6.75 -2.04 -17.13
CA LEU A 189 5.71 -2.41 -18.10
C LEU A 189 5.24 -1.20 -18.91
N GLY A 190 5.10 -0.03 -18.27
CA GLY A 190 4.80 1.22 -18.96
C GLY A 190 5.87 1.65 -19.95
N VAL A 191 7.16 1.52 -19.59
CA VAL A 191 8.28 1.77 -20.51
C VAL A 191 8.24 0.78 -21.69
N ALA A 192 8.03 -0.50 -21.43
CA ALA A 192 7.93 -1.51 -22.49
C ALA A 192 6.77 -1.21 -23.46
N GLN A 193 5.62 -0.80 -22.94
CA GLN A 193 4.46 -0.39 -23.74
C GLN A 193 4.80 0.81 -24.64
N ALA A 194 5.47 1.82 -24.09
CA ALA A 194 5.85 3.02 -24.83
C ALA A 194 6.86 2.69 -25.95
N VAL A 195 7.87 1.86 -25.68
CA VAL A 195 8.85 1.41 -26.69
C VAL A 195 8.16 0.66 -27.85
N LEU A 196 7.21 -0.21 -27.56
CA LEU A 196 6.46 -0.91 -28.60
C LEU A 196 5.57 0.03 -29.43
N ALA A 197 4.96 1.02 -28.78
CA ALA A 197 4.09 2.01 -29.43
C ALA A 197 4.84 2.82 -30.49
N GLU A 198 6.11 3.14 -30.29
CA GLU A 198 6.98 3.82 -31.28
C GLU A 198 7.16 3.00 -32.57
N ALA A 199 7.14 1.67 -32.45
CA ALA A 199 7.21 0.75 -33.58
C ALA A 199 5.83 0.33 -34.12
N ASN A 200 4.72 0.92 -33.62
CA ASN A 200 3.33 0.53 -33.90
C ASN A 200 3.04 -0.95 -33.60
N LEU A 201 3.67 -1.49 -32.56
CA LEU A 201 3.43 -2.86 -32.09
C LEU A 201 2.50 -2.87 -30.88
N PRO A 202 1.47 -3.73 -30.86
CA PRO A 202 0.56 -3.82 -29.73
C PRO A 202 1.23 -4.46 -28.50
N PHE A 203 0.93 -3.92 -27.31
CA PHE A 203 1.53 -4.38 -26.05
C PHE A 203 1.14 -5.82 -25.69
N GLU A 204 0.00 -6.27 -26.18
CA GLU A 204 -0.53 -7.63 -26.00
C GLU A 204 0.44 -8.73 -26.45
N LEU A 205 1.35 -8.42 -27.38
CA LEU A 205 2.41 -9.34 -27.79
C LEU A 205 3.34 -9.75 -26.63
N LEU A 206 3.48 -8.90 -25.61
CA LEU A 206 4.31 -9.19 -24.44
C LEU A 206 3.54 -9.88 -23.31
N HIS A 207 2.20 -9.97 -23.34
CA HIS A 207 1.43 -10.56 -22.25
C HIS A 207 1.89 -11.97 -21.87
N PRO A 208 2.08 -12.93 -22.82
CA PRO A 208 2.55 -14.27 -22.46
C PRO A 208 3.94 -14.24 -21.80
N LEU A 209 4.86 -13.40 -22.29
CA LEU A 209 6.20 -13.25 -21.73
C LEU A 209 6.16 -12.67 -20.31
N VAL A 210 5.32 -11.68 -20.05
CA VAL A 210 5.14 -11.07 -18.74
C VAL A 210 4.60 -12.10 -17.75
N HIS A 211 3.56 -12.85 -18.13
CA HIS A 211 2.98 -13.89 -17.28
C HIS A 211 4.01 -14.97 -16.92
N GLU A 212 4.77 -15.48 -17.89
CA GLU A 212 5.82 -16.48 -17.66
C GLU A 212 6.92 -15.93 -16.75
N THR A 213 7.35 -14.68 -16.97
CA THR A 213 8.40 -14.05 -16.16
C THR A 213 7.98 -13.96 -14.68
N VAL A 214 6.74 -13.55 -14.42
CA VAL A 214 6.22 -13.47 -13.05
C VAL A 214 6.03 -14.87 -12.46
N ALA A 215 5.43 -15.80 -13.20
CA ALA A 215 5.15 -17.15 -12.73
C ALA A 215 6.43 -17.88 -12.29
N LYS A 216 7.47 -17.88 -13.13
CA LYS A 216 8.73 -18.54 -12.79
C LYS A 216 9.47 -17.85 -11.64
N ALA A 217 9.42 -16.52 -11.54
CA ALA A 217 10.07 -15.79 -10.45
C ALA A 217 9.43 -16.08 -9.08
N LEU A 218 8.10 -16.26 -9.02
CA LEU A 218 7.37 -16.54 -7.78
C LEU A 218 7.66 -17.94 -7.20
N VAL A 219 8.06 -18.91 -8.02
CA VAL A 219 8.35 -20.28 -7.59
C VAL A 219 9.86 -20.60 -7.50
N ALA A 220 10.70 -19.67 -7.95
CA ALA A 220 12.15 -19.86 -7.98
C ALA A 220 12.73 -19.97 -6.56
N GLN A 221 13.64 -20.92 -6.36
CA GLN A 221 14.35 -21.13 -5.10
C GLN A 221 15.86 -21.23 -5.36
N PRO A 222 16.70 -20.68 -4.50
CA PRO A 222 16.37 -19.87 -3.31
C PRO A 222 16.01 -18.43 -3.65
N SER A 223 16.15 -18.01 -4.92
CA SER A 223 15.99 -16.62 -5.35
C SER A 223 15.49 -16.53 -6.79
N ALA A 224 14.69 -15.49 -7.09
CA ALA A 224 14.29 -15.14 -8.45
C ALA A 224 15.49 -14.79 -9.36
N PHE A 225 16.63 -14.39 -8.83
CA PHE A 225 17.85 -14.16 -9.60
C PHE A 225 18.32 -15.43 -10.35
N GLY A 226 18.14 -16.62 -9.76
CA GLY A 226 18.53 -17.89 -10.36
C GLY A 226 17.79 -18.26 -11.67
N VAL A 227 16.65 -17.60 -11.95
CA VAL A 227 15.89 -17.80 -13.20
C VAL A 227 16.03 -16.63 -14.17
N GLN A 228 16.94 -15.70 -13.89
CA GLN A 228 17.20 -14.56 -14.76
C GLN A 228 17.77 -15.00 -16.09
N THR A 229 17.27 -14.43 -17.19
CA THR A 229 17.69 -14.68 -18.56
C THR A 229 17.95 -13.36 -19.31
N GLY A 230 18.40 -13.44 -20.54
CA GLY A 230 18.51 -12.30 -21.42
C GLY A 230 19.94 -11.87 -21.73
N PRO A 231 20.14 -10.79 -22.54
CA PRO A 231 21.44 -10.37 -23.02
C PRO A 231 22.36 -9.90 -21.91
N ALA A 232 21.84 -9.32 -20.84
CA ALA A 232 22.64 -8.86 -19.70
C ALA A 232 23.37 -10.02 -19.00
N VAL A 233 22.65 -11.14 -18.70
CA VAL A 233 23.24 -12.34 -18.08
C VAL A 233 24.32 -12.94 -18.98
N ARG A 234 24.07 -13.01 -20.29
CA ARG A 234 25.02 -13.58 -21.26
C ARG A 234 26.15 -12.60 -21.65
N GLN A 235 26.14 -11.38 -21.12
CA GLN A 235 27.11 -10.33 -21.47
C GLN A 235 27.17 -10.07 -22.99
N ASP A 236 26.03 -10.11 -23.68
CA ASP A 236 25.89 -9.96 -25.11
C ASP A 236 26.09 -8.47 -25.51
N ALA A 237 27.34 -8.06 -25.60
CA ALA A 237 27.72 -6.67 -25.83
C ALA A 237 27.12 -6.07 -27.13
N PRO A 238 27.06 -6.78 -28.28
CA PRO A 238 26.41 -6.24 -29.48
C PRO A 238 24.92 -5.93 -29.26
N THR A 239 24.18 -6.82 -28.62
CA THR A 239 22.75 -6.62 -28.33
C THR A 239 22.54 -5.46 -27.35
N LEU A 240 23.34 -5.38 -26.27
CA LEU A 240 23.27 -4.30 -25.30
C LEU A 240 23.57 -2.92 -25.93
N ALA A 241 24.56 -2.85 -26.82
CA ALA A 241 24.89 -1.63 -27.56
C ALA A 241 23.75 -1.20 -28.49
N ALA A 242 23.14 -2.15 -29.22
CA ALA A 242 22.00 -1.88 -30.10
C ALA A 242 20.79 -1.34 -29.32
N HIS A 243 20.47 -1.94 -28.17
CA HIS A 243 19.39 -1.46 -27.31
C HIS A 243 19.66 -0.07 -26.75
N THR A 244 20.90 0.20 -26.31
CA THR A 244 21.33 1.52 -25.83
C THR A 244 21.20 2.57 -26.93
N ALA A 245 21.60 2.27 -28.16
CA ALA A 245 21.45 3.15 -29.32
C ALA A 245 19.97 3.41 -29.66
N ALA A 246 19.13 2.37 -29.62
CA ALA A 246 17.68 2.52 -29.84
C ALA A 246 17.00 3.43 -28.82
N LEU A 247 17.53 3.51 -27.61
CA LEU A 247 17.01 4.40 -26.54
C LEU A 247 17.60 5.81 -26.55
N ALA A 248 18.38 6.20 -27.57
CA ALA A 248 19.05 7.49 -27.61
C ALA A 248 18.13 8.70 -27.52
N ALA A 249 16.89 8.59 -28.02
CA ALA A 249 15.86 9.62 -27.90
C ALA A 249 15.25 9.74 -26.48
N HIS A 250 15.51 8.78 -25.60
CA HIS A 250 14.95 8.67 -24.25
C HIS A 250 16.02 8.54 -23.16
N PRO A 251 16.78 9.61 -22.83
CA PRO A 251 17.92 9.53 -21.92
C PRO A 251 17.59 8.93 -20.54
N ALA A 252 16.39 9.20 -20.02
CA ALA A 252 15.94 8.63 -18.74
C ALA A 252 15.76 7.11 -18.81
N TRP A 253 15.18 6.58 -19.89
CA TRP A 253 15.03 5.13 -20.09
C TRP A 253 16.36 4.46 -20.39
N GLN A 254 17.23 5.14 -21.13
CA GLN A 254 18.59 4.66 -21.41
C GLN A 254 19.40 4.50 -20.10
N ALA A 255 19.33 5.50 -19.20
CA ALA A 255 19.97 5.42 -17.88
C ALA A 255 19.38 4.28 -17.02
N LEU A 256 18.05 4.11 -17.01
CA LEU A 256 17.38 3.01 -16.31
C LEU A 256 17.81 1.65 -16.88
N TYR A 257 17.85 1.50 -18.21
CA TYR A 257 18.31 0.30 -18.89
C TYR A 257 19.75 -0.06 -18.51
N ALA A 258 20.64 0.91 -18.51
CA ALA A 258 22.04 0.71 -18.12
C ALA A 258 22.17 0.28 -16.65
N GLY A 259 21.44 0.92 -15.74
CA GLY A 259 21.44 0.59 -14.31
C GLY A 259 20.92 -0.82 -14.03
N LEU A 260 19.82 -1.23 -14.67
CA LEU A 260 19.29 -2.57 -14.55
C LEU A 260 20.21 -3.62 -15.16
N THR A 261 20.81 -3.34 -16.33
CA THR A 261 21.79 -4.20 -16.97
C THR A 261 22.98 -4.47 -16.04
N ALA A 262 23.56 -3.41 -15.47
CA ALA A 262 24.68 -3.54 -14.52
C ALA A 262 24.30 -4.35 -13.26
N SER A 263 23.10 -4.12 -12.72
CA SER A 263 22.59 -4.87 -11.57
C SER A 263 22.41 -6.37 -11.88
N ILE A 264 21.85 -6.72 -13.05
CA ILE A 264 21.71 -8.11 -13.50
C ILE A 264 23.07 -8.78 -13.66
N GLN A 265 24.04 -8.10 -14.28
CA GLN A 265 25.39 -8.63 -14.47
C GLN A 265 26.11 -8.88 -13.14
N ALA A 266 25.96 -7.94 -12.18
CA ALA A 266 26.55 -8.08 -10.84
C ALA A 266 25.93 -9.28 -10.09
N ALA A 267 24.61 -9.46 -10.12
CA ALA A 267 23.94 -10.61 -9.50
C ALA A 267 24.39 -11.93 -10.15
N ALA A 268 24.47 -12.01 -11.49
CA ALA A 268 24.91 -13.19 -12.19
C ALA A 268 26.39 -13.55 -11.86
N ALA A 269 27.28 -12.55 -11.72
CA ALA A 269 28.66 -12.75 -11.33
C ALA A 269 28.82 -13.25 -9.89
N ALA A 270 27.90 -12.86 -9.00
CA ALA A 270 27.86 -13.32 -7.60
C ALA A 270 27.33 -14.76 -7.43
N GLY A 271 26.86 -15.40 -8.49
CA GLY A 271 26.25 -16.74 -8.45
C GLY A 271 24.88 -16.75 -7.79
N ALA A 272 24.20 -15.61 -7.81
CA ALA A 272 22.90 -15.42 -7.18
C ALA A 272 21.75 -15.99 -8.02
#